data_a135d19fe2a96df98c72eeb926004be1
#
_entry.id   a135d19fe2a96df98c72eeb926004be1
#
_cell.length_a   1.000
_cell.length_b   1.000
_cell.length_c   1.000
_cell.angle_alpha   90.00
_cell.angle_beta   90.00
_cell.angle_gamma   90.00
#
_symmetry.space_group_name_H-M   'P 1'
#
loop_
_entity.id
_entity.type
_entity.pdbx_description
1 polymer ?
#
loop_
_entity_poly.entity_id
_entity_poly.type
_entity_poly.pdbx_seq_one_letter_code
_entity_poly.pdbx_strand_id
1 'polypeptide(L)'
;MRKKPARFDPGSKWVRYDAEKGLWIPSRKRVFLYWYKFLQEAEMSNDYQVDWKKYKGWGGAKVVLNTKFDDWWKERWITLFGYEGTKNGAFIDGKKPRYSLSTNRPKANGIRYALMVYQNRHRGGTLEIADWIVSYEQKRSILRTSAFQLPESFDRQSKVGRYRMNAHKTLENVSVGVFP
;
A
#
# COMPACT_ATOMS: atom_id res chain seq x y z
N MET A 1 22.21 -19.62 -11.43
CA MET A 1 22.68 -18.65 -10.43
C MET A 1 21.69 -18.56 -9.27
N ARG A 2 22.05 -18.96 -8.07
CA ARG A 2 21.21 -18.78 -6.88
C ARG A 2 21.20 -17.29 -6.52
N LYS A 3 20.03 -16.63 -6.54
CA LYS A 3 19.89 -15.26 -6.07
C LYS A 3 20.30 -15.22 -4.60
N LYS A 4 21.27 -14.38 -4.24
CA LYS A 4 21.63 -14.14 -2.83
C LYS A 4 20.38 -13.73 -2.06
N PRO A 5 20.14 -14.26 -0.84
CA PRO A 5 19.03 -13.83 -0.03
C PRO A 5 19.13 -12.31 0.21
N ALA A 6 18.00 -11.61 0.14
CA ALA A 6 17.96 -10.19 0.41
C ALA A 6 18.43 -9.96 1.85
N ARG A 7 19.59 -9.33 2.05
CA ARG A 7 20.04 -8.84 3.35
C ARG A 7 19.27 -7.57 3.68
N PHE A 8 18.56 -7.59 4.79
CA PHE A 8 18.10 -6.33 5.39
C PHE A 8 19.19 -5.82 6.33
N ASP A 9 19.74 -4.66 6.03
CA ASP A 9 20.67 -4.01 6.95
C ASP A 9 19.94 -3.61 8.24
N PRO A 10 20.58 -3.74 9.41
CA PRO A 10 20.02 -3.33 10.70
C PRO A 10 19.60 -1.85 10.75
N GLY A 11 20.08 -1.01 9.84
CA GLY A 11 19.69 0.39 9.66
C GLY A 11 18.62 0.64 8.61
N SER A 12 18.02 -0.38 8.03
CA SER A 12 17.01 -0.22 6.99
C SER A 12 15.76 0.50 7.55
N LYS A 13 15.40 1.63 6.92
CA LYS A 13 14.16 2.38 7.24
C LYS A 13 12.88 1.61 6.89
N TRP A 14 12.98 0.45 6.23
CA TRP A 14 11.85 -0.27 5.66
C TRP A 14 11.34 -1.42 6.52
N VAL A 15 12.23 -1.98 7.33
CA VAL A 15 11.96 -3.08 8.25
C VAL A 15 12.62 -2.80 9.58
N ARG A 16 12.02 -3.28 10.65
CA ARG A 16 12.59 -3.26 12.01
C ARG A 16 12.58 -4.67 12.58
N TYR A 17 13.56 -4.98 13.41
CA TYR A 17 13.58 -6.24 14.14
C TYR A 17 12.73 -6.13 15.39
N ASP A 18 11.83 -7.09 15.58
CA ASP A 18 11.04 -7.29 16.79
C ASP A 18 11.67 -8.44 17.58
N ALA A 19 12.37 -8.10 18.67
CA ALA A 19 13.10 -9.10 19.46
C ALA A 19 12.19 -10.08 20.21
N GLU A 20 10.96 -9.65 20.58
CA GLU A 20 9.99 -10.49 21.28
C GLU A 20 9.46 -11.59 20.35
N LYS A 21 9.33 -11.28 19.06
CA LYS A 21 8.78 -12.21 18.07
C LYS A 21 9.86 -12.92 17.24
N GLY A 22 11.12 -12.50 17.35
CA GLY A 22 12.20 -13.02 16.53
C GLY A 22 12.03 -12.73 15.03
N LEU A 23 11.31 -11.66 14.67
CA LEU A 23 10.89 -11.37 13.30
C LEU A 23 11.28 -9.97 12.85
N TRP A 24 11.57 -9.84 11.56
CA TRP A 24 11.67 -8.55 10.91
C TRP A 24 10.29 -8.08 10.44
N ILE A 25 9.90 -6.89 10.88
CA ILE A 25 8.58 -6.30 10.66
C ILE A 25 8.68 -5.19 9.60
N PRO A 26 7.77 -5.15 8.60
CA PRO A 26 7.69 -4.02 7.69
C PRO A 26 7.38 -2.72 8.45
N SER A 27 8.26 -1.72 8.38
CA SER A 27 8.09 -0.44 9.06
C SER A 27 7.01 0.45 8.42
N ARG A 28 6.50 0.09 7.23
CA ARG A 28 5.56 0.89 6.44
C ARG A 28 4.16 0.28 6.37
N LYS A 29 3.51 0.11 7.50
CA LYS A 29 2.10 -0.29 7.61
C LYS A 29 1.18 0.47 6.64
N ARG A 30 1.47 1.77 6.38
CA ARG A 30 0.68 2.62 5.47
C ARG A 30 0.64 2.10 4.02
N VAL A 31 1.71 1.50 3.52
CA VAL A 31 1.72 0.94 2.16
C VAL A 31 0.80 -0.28 2.06
N PHE A 32 0.81 -1.13 3.08
CA PHE A 32 -0.09 -2.28 3.15
C PHE A 32 -1.56 -1.87 3.37
N LEU A 33 -1.80 -0.75 4.06
CA LEU A 33 -3.13 -0.14 4.12
C LEU A 33 -3.63 0.24 2.71
N TYR A 34 -2.77 0.79 1.87
CA TYR A 34 -3.18 1.13 0.50
C TYR A 34 -3.40 -0.13 -0.34
N TRP A 35 -2.59 -1.18 -0.18
CA TRP A 35 -2.86 -2.46 -0.82
C TRP A 35 -4.25 -2.99 -0.44
N TYR A 36 -4.52 -3.02 0.85
CA TYR A 36 -5.81 -3.47 1.38
C TYR A 36 -6.99 -2.66 0.79
N LYS A 37 -6.85 -1.33 0.74
CA LYS A 37 -7.88 -0.45 0.18
C LYS A 37 -8.06 -0.63 -1.33
N PHE A 38 -6.98 -0.76 -2.09
CA PHE A 38 -7.09 -1.06 -3.51
C PHE A 38 -7.76 -2.40 -3.78
N LEU A 39 -7.51 -3.39 -2.92
CA LEU A 39 -8.17 -4.68 -3.02
C LEU A 39 -9.67 -4.58 -2.72
N GLN A 40 -10.06 -3.75 -1.76
CA GLN A 40 -11.49 -3.44 -1.51
C GLN A 40 -12.12 -2.77 -2.72
N GLU A 41 -11.48 -1.77 -3.32
CA GLU A 41 -11.99 -1.08 -4.51
C GLU A 41 -12.11 -2.02 -5.72
N ALA A 42 -11.12 -2.89 -5.92
CA ALA A 42 -11.16 -3.88 -7.01
C ALA A 42 -12.32 -4.86 -6.83
N GLU A 43 -12.54 -5.36 -5.61
CA GLU A 43 -13.63 -6.30 -5.32
C GLU A 43 -15.02 -5.66 -5.43
N MET A 44 -15.14 -4.37 -5.08
CA MET A 44 -16.41 -3.62 -5.21
C MET A 44 -16.70 -3.15 -6.64
N SER A 45 -15.71 -3.20 -7.53
CA SER A 45 -15.86 -2.76 -8.91
C SER A 45 -16.28 -3.91 -9.81
N ASN A 46 -17.19 -3.64 -10.74
CA ASN A 46 -17.55 -4.61 -11.79
C ASN A 46 -16.48 -4.75 -12.88
N ASP A 47 -15.51 -3.82 -12.92
CA ASP A 47 -14.46 -3.78 -13.95
C ASP A 47 -13.29 -4.70 -13.64
N TYR A 48 -13.17 -5.18 -12.41
CA TYR A 48 -12.04 -5.99 -11.95
C TYR A 48 -12.53 -7.27 -11.29
N GLN A 49 -11.89 -8.39 -11.63
CA GLN A 49 -12.16 -9.67 -10.99
C GLN A 49 -10.96 -10.07 -10.14
N VAL A 50 -11.13 -10.07 -8.81
CA VAL A 50 -10.06 -10.42 -7.87
C VAL A 50 -9.83 -11.93 -7.84
N ASP A 51 -8.62 -12.37 -8.15
CA ASP A 51 -8.20 -13.76 -7.96
C ASP A 51 -7.85 -14.03 -6.49
N TRP A 52 -8.85 -14.38 -5.70
CA TRP A 52 -8.70 -14.66 -4.27
C TRP A 52 -7.77 -15.85 -3.97
N LYS A 53 -7.48 -16.71 -4.93
CA LYS A 53 -6.47 -17.76 -4.77
C LYS A 53 -5.08 -17.19 -4.54
N LYS A 54 -4.79 -16.01 -5.11
CA LYS A 54 -3.54 -15.27 -4.89
C LYS A 54 -3.46 -14.61 -3.50
N TYR A 55 -4.59 -14.44 -2.80
CA TYR A 55 -4.69 -13.79 -1.49
C TYR A 55 -4.90 -14.78 -0.34
N LYS A 56 -4.26 -15.94 -0.42
CA LYS A 56 -4.34 -16.97 0.61
C LYS A 56 -3.87 -16.44 1.97
N GLY A 57 -4.75 -16.51 2.99
CA GLY A 57 -4.48 -15.99 4.33
C GLY A 57 -5.01 -14.58 4.59
N TRP A 58 -5.50 -13.85 3.58
CA TRP A 58 -6.14 -12.53 3.76
C TRP A 58 -7.56 -12.62 4.32
N GLY A 59 -8.20 -13.80 4.26
CA GLY A 59 -9.55 -14.07 4.76
C GLY A 59 -10.63 -14.02 3.68
N GLY A 60 -10.27 -13.78 2.42
CA GLY A 60 -11.19 -13.69 1.29
C GLY A 60 -11.98 -12.39 1.23
N ALA A 61 -12.82 -12.26 0.21
CA ALA A 61 -13.61 -11.06 -0.07
C ALA A 61 -14.41 -10.56 1.14
N LYS A 62 -15.18 -11.44 1.77
CA LYS A 62 -16.03 -11.09 2.92
C LYS A 62 -15.25 -10.45 4.07
N VAL A 63 -14.06 -10.98 4.41
CA VAL A 63 -13.24 -10.44 5.49
C VAL A 63 -12.65 -9.09 5.10
N VAL A 64 -12.08 -8.98 3.89
CA VAL A 64 -11.45 -7.74 3.41
C VAL A 64 -12.47 -6.61 3.28
N LEU A 65 -13.69 -6.88 2.82
CA LEU A 65 -14.72 -5.86 2.69
C LEU A 65 -15.28 -5.39 4.03
N ASN A 66 -15.44 -6.29 5.01
CA ASN A 66 -16.17 -6.01 6.24
C ASN A 66 -15.30 -5.76 7.47
N THR A 67 -13.96 -5.90 7.37
CA THR A 67 -13.07 -5.69 8.50
C THR A 67 -12.32 -4.37 8.36
N LYS A 68 -12.15 -3.63 9.45
CA LYS A 68 -11.28 -2.46 9.47
C LYS A 68 -9.84 -2.90 9.31
N PHE A 69 -9.06 -2.16 8.53
CA PHE A 69 -7.66 -2.50 8.27
C PHE A 69 -6.83 -2.73 9.53
N ASP A 70 -7.01 -1.92 10.58
CA ASP A 70 -6.21 -2.05 11.80
C ASP A 70 -6.48 -3.36 12.54
N ASP A 71 -7.71 -3.84 12.56
CA ASP A 71 -8.09 -5.11 13.18
C ASP A 71 -7.60 -6.29 12.32
N TRP A 72 -7.85 -6.23 11.01
CA TRP A 72 -7.31 -7.20 10.05
C TRP A 72 -5.78 -7.29 10.12
N TRP A 73 -5.09 -6.13 10.24
CA TRP A 73 -3.63 -6.05 10.34
C TRP A 73 -3.12 -6.74 11.60
N LYS A 74 -3.70 -6.45 12.76
CA LYS A 74 -3.28 -7.07 14.04
C LYS A 74 -3.26 -8.60 13.99
N GLU A 75 -4.25 -9.19 13.35
CA GLU A 75 -4.39 -10.63 13.26
C GLU A 75 -3.45 -11.29 12.25
N ARG A 76 -3.14 -10.59 11.16
CA ARG A 76 -2.63 -11.26 9.95
C ARG A 76 -1.24 -10.82 9.49
N TRP A 77 -0.76 -9.64 9.89
CA TRP A 77 0.47 -9.09 9.33
C TRP A 77 1.70 -9.98 9.54
N ILE A 78 1.80 -10.68 10.68
CA ILE A 78 2.93 -11.57 10.99
C ILE A 78 3.02 -12.69 9.96
N THR A 79 1.91 -13.39 9.75
CA THR A 79 1.82 -14.55 8.83
C THR A 79 1.95 -14.15 7.35
N LEU A 80 1.54 -12.95 7.00
CA LEU A 80 1.51 -12.51 5.61
C LEU A 80 2.78 -11.78 5.17
N PHE A 81 3.35 -10.94 6.05
CA PHE A 81 4.41 -9.99 5.72
C PHE A 81 5.64 -10.08 6.63
N GLY A 82 5.61 -10.92 7.66
CA GLY A 82 6.74 -11.12 8.56
C GLY A 82 7.88 -11.89 7.89
N TYR A 83 9.12 -11.53 8.23
CA TYR A 83 10.33 -12.20 7.79
C TYR A 83 11.01 -12.84 9.00
N GLU A 84 11.36 -14.10 8.91
CA GLU A 84 12.20 -14.74 9.94
C GLU A 84 13.65 -14.28 9.79
N GLY A 85 14.33 -14.04 10.92
CA GLY A 85 15.73 -13.63 10.91
C GLY A 85 16.27 -13.37 12.31
N THR A 86 17.57 -13.18 12.41
CA THR A 86 18.24 -12.77 13.63
C THR A 86 18.40 -11.26 13.71
N LYS A 87 18.68 -10.71 14.89
CA LYS A 87 18.99 -9.28 15.10
C LYS A 87 20.10 -8.76 14.16
N ASN A 88 20.98 -9.63 13.69
CA ASN A 88 22.08 -9.28 12.78
C ASN A 88 21.69 -9.30 11.30
N GLY A 89 20.39 -9.39 10.97
CA GLY A 89 19.89 -9.35 9.59
C GLY A 89 20.14 -10.59 8.76
N ALA A 90 20.75 -11.64 9.32
CA ALA A 90 20.93 -12.91 8.64
C ALA A 90 19.59 -13.66 8.64
N PHE A 91 19.02 -13.89 7.45
CA PHE A 91 17.95 -14.87 7.31
C PHE A 91 18.56 -16.25 7.53
N ILE A 92 18.16 -16.92 8.61
CA ILE A 92 18.28 -18.36 8.70
C ILE A 92 17.34 -18.91 7.62
N ASP A 93 17.69 -20.01 6.95
CA ASP A 93 16.89 -20.68 5.90
C ASP A 93 15.44 -20.89 6.35
N GLY A 94 14.70 -19.84 6.41
CA GLY A 94 13.39 -19.73 7.00
C GLY A 94 12.40 -19.12 6.04
N LYS A 95 11.17 -19.06 6.45
CA LYS A 95 10.03 -18.66 5.62
C LYS A 95 10.21 -17.24 5.10
N LYS A 96 10.23 -17.10 3.79
CA LYS A 96 10.02 -15.80 3.13
C LYS A 96 8.60 -15.34 3.45
N PRO A 97 8.35 -14.01 3.55
CA PRO A 97 7.00 -13.52 3.68
C PRO A 97 6.17 -14.03 2.51
N ARG A 98 4.93 -14.38 2.79
CA ARG A 98 4.03 -14.87 1.75
C ARG A 98 3.76 -13.81 0.68
N TYR A 99 3.75 -12.55 1.11
CA TYR A 99 3.55 -11.39 0.23
C TYR A 99 4.66 -10.37 0.45
N SER A 100 5.18 -9.86 -0.64
CA SER A 100 6.18 -8.79 -0.64
C SER A 100 5.75 -7.69 -1.61
N LEU A 101 6.22 -6.48 -1.36
CA LEU A 101 6.06 -5.40 -2.31
C LEU A 101 6.95 -5.66 -3.53
N SER A 102 6.50 -5.30 -4.71
CA SER A 102 7.26 -5.44 -5.96
C SER A 102 8.48 -4.51 -6.01
N THR A 103 8.46 -3.46 -5.20
CA THR A 103 9.57 -2.49 -5.08
C THR A 103 10.00 -2.31 -3.64
N ASN A 104 11.31 -2.16 -3.43
CA ASN A 104 11.88 -1.86 -2.11
C ASN A 104 11.60 -0.42 -1.65
N ARG A 105 11.17 0.48 -2.54
CA ARG A 105 10.92 1.90 -2.25
C ARG A 105 9.58 2.36 -2.80
N PRO A 106 8.45 1.84 -2.29
CA PRO A 106 7.13 2.24 -2.76
C PRO A 106 6.89 3.71 -2.45
N LYS A 107 6.45 4.47 -3.46
CA LYS A 107 6.11 5.89 -3.32
C LYS A 107 4.72 6.03 -2.66
N ALA A 108 4.66 5.89 -1.33
CA ALA A 108 3.42 5.86 -0.57
C ALA A 108 2.47 7.04 -0.87
N ASN A 109 3.01 8.25 -1.08
CA ASN A 109 2.19 9.40 -1.44
C ASN A 109 1.58 9.26 -2.85
N GLY A 110 2.35 8.75 -3.83
CA GLY A 110 1.82 8.51 -5.17
C GLY A 110 0.69 7.47 -5.17
N ILE A 111 0.86 6.40 -4.41
CA ILE A 111 -0.16 5.35 -4.24
C ILE A 111 -1.41 5.93 -3.56
N ARG A 112 -1.23 6.76 -2.53
CA ARG A 112 -2.32 7.45 -1.84
C ARG A 112 -3.12 8.35 -2.79
N TYR A 113 -2.43 9.18 -3.59
CA TYR A 113 -3.13 10.06 -4.53
C TYR A 113 -3.86 9.28 -5.64
N ALA A 114 -3.27 8.20 -6.13
CA ALA A 114 -3.96 7.32 -7.07
C ALA A 114 -5.26 6.77 -6.49
N LEU A 115 -5.22 6.28 -5.23
CA LEU A 115 -6.42 5.83 -4.53
C LEU A 115 -7.44 6.95 -4.35
N MET A 116 -7.02 8.15 -3.90
CA MET A 116 -7.92 9.29 -3.71
C MET A 116 -8.61 9.71 -5.02
N VAL A 117 -7.86 9.75 -6.12
CA VAL A 117 -8.42 10.08 -7.45
C VAL A 117 -9.44 9.02 -7.87
N TYR A 118 -9.15 7.74 -7.67
CA TYR A 118 -10.09 6.68 -8.01
C TYR A 118 -11.37 6.73 -7.17
N GLN A 119 -11.24 6.87 -5.86
CA GLN A 119 -12.38 6.94 -4.93
C GLN A 119 -13.29 8.15 -5.18
N ASN A 120 -12.74 9.21 -5.76
CA ASN A 120 -13.50 10.44 -6.05
C ASN A 120 -13.81 10.63 -7.55
N ARG A 121 -13.69 9.57 -8.37
CA ARG A 121 -13.94 9.63 -9.83
C ARG A 121 -15.36 10.08 -10.21
N HIS A 122 -16.32 9.89 -9.30
CA HIS A 122 -17.72 10.28 -9.47
C HIS A 122 -17.98 11.80 -9.25
N ARG A 123 -16.99 12.55 -8.75
CA ARG A 123 -17.17 13.99 -8.43
C ARG A 123 -17.14 14.90 -9.65
N GLY A 124 -16.79 14.39 -10.84
CA GLY A 124 -16.72 15.15 -12.06
C GLY A 124 -15.44 14.90 -12.85
N GLY A 125 -15.01 15.91 -13.59
CA GLY A 125 -13.80 15.88 -14.40
C GLY A 125 -12.51 15.98 -13.59
N THR A 126 -11.39 16.12 -14.31
CA THR A 126 -10.06 16.16 -13.68
C THR A 126 -9.85 17.41 -12.83
N LEU A 127 -10.48 18.53 -13.19
CA LEU A 127 -10.36 19.77 -12.40
C LEU A 127 -11.09 19.68 -11.07
N GLU A 128 -12.32 19.22 -11.06
CA GLU A 128 -13.14 19.06 -9.86
C GLU A 128 -12.49 18.12 -8.86
N ILE A 129 -11.91 17.02 -9.35
CA ILE A 129 -11.14 16.08 -8.51
C ILE A 129 -9.89 16.76 -7.96
N ALA A 130 -9.16 17.54 -8.77
CA ALA A 130 -7.98 18.27 -8.34
C ALA A 130 -8.31 19.29 -7.24
N ASP A 131 -9.35 20.08 -7.43
CA ASP A 131 -9.78 21.10 -6.46
C ASP A 131 -10.25 20.46 -5.15
N TRP A 132 -10.92 19.32 -5.22
CA TRP A 132 -11.28 18.57 -4.03
C TRP A 132 -10.04 18.07 -3.27
N ILE A 133 -9.01 17.52 -3.97
CA ILE A 133 -7.77 17.07 -3.35
C ILE A 133 -7.06 18.22 -2.67
N VAL A 134 -6.95 19.38 -3.34
CA VAL A 134 -6.32 20.58 -2.77
C VAL A 134 -7.03 21.02 -1.50
N SER A 135 -8.34 21.14 -1.55
CA SER A 135 -9.16 21.52 -0.39
C SER A 135 -9.03 20.54 0.77
N TYR A 136 -9.00 19.24 0.47
CA TYR A 136 -8.83 18.19 1.47
C TYR A 136 -7.44 18.25 2.13
N GLU A 137 -6.37 18.50 1.36
CA GLU A 137 -5.00 18.62 1.89
C GLU A 137 -4.81 19.90 2.70
N GLN A 138 -5.38 21.03 2.24
CA GLN A 138 -5.35 22.28 2.99
C GLN A 138 -6.00 22.14 4.38
N LYS A 139 -7.17 21.52 4.46
CA LYS A 139 -7.82 21.23 5.74
C LYS A 139 -6.97 20.36 6.67
N ARG A 140 -6.19 19.43 6.13
CA ARG A 140 -5.27 18.59 6.92
C ARG A 140 -4.00 19.32 7.34
N SER A 141 -3.49 20.23 6.51
CA SER A 141 -2.34 21.09 6.85
C SER A 141 -2.63 22.00 8.02
N ILE A 142 -3.82 22.56 8.07
CA ILE A 142 -4.26 23.43 9.19
C ILE A 142 -4.28 22.65 10.51
N LEU A 143 -4.59 21.34 10.46
CA LEU A 143 -4.62 20.45 11.63
C LEU A 143 -3.26 19.84 11.98
N ARG A 144 -2.26 19.96 11.11
CA ARG A 144 -0.92 19.42 11.31
C ARG A 144 0.10 20.45 10.85
N THR A 145 0.82 21.03 11.77
CA THR A 145 1.91 22.02 11.59
C THR A 145 3.12 21.49 10.80
N SER A 146 3.00 20.50 9.96
CA SER A 146 4.10 19.98 9.14
C SER A 146 3.76 20.00 7.67
N ALA A 147 4.25 21.04 6.99
CA ALA A 147 4.92 21.01 5.70
C ALA A 147 4.35 20.05 4.62
N PHE A 148 3.09 20.11 4.28
CA PHE A 148 2.65 19.71 2.96
C PHE A 148 2.44 20.96 2.10
N GLN A 149 3.55 21.58 1.71
CA GLN A 149 3.51 22.53 0.59
C GLN A 149 3.23 21.72 -0.66
N LEU A 150 2.02 21.85 -1.18
CA LEU A 150 1.76 21.47 -2.56
C LEU A 150 2.69 22.32 -3.42
N PRO A 151 3.45 21.74 -4.36
CA PRO A 151 4.25 22.54 -5.28
C PRO A 151 3.33 23.52 -5.99
N GLU A 152 3.69 24.80 -5.99
CA GLU A 152 2.92 25.89 -6.63
C GLU A 152 2.70 25.65 -8.13
N SER A 153 3.51 24.81 -8.76
CA SER A 153 3.42 24.41 -10.18
C SER A 153 2.61 23.14 -10.40
N PHE A 154 1.54 22.92 -9.65
CA PHE A 154 0.69 21.77 -9.87
C PHE A 154 -0.09 21.94 -11.19
N ASP A 155 0.39 21.33 -12.25
CA ASP A 155 -0.44 21.07 -13.42
C ASP A 155 -1.53 20.06 -13.00
N ARG A 156 -2.64 20.63 -12.53
CA ARG A 156 -3.72 19.92 -11.84
C ARG A 156 -4.30 18.82 -12.71
N GLN A 157 -4.50 19.09 -13.99
CA GLN A 157 -5.13 18.14 -14.91
C GLN A 157 -4.21 16.97 -15.25
N SER A 158 -2.97 17.23 -15.61
CA SER A 158 -2.03 16.20 -16.05
C SER A 158 -1.67 15.27 -14.89
N LYS A 159 -1.58 15.81 -13.67
CA LYS A 159 -1.30 14.98 -12.47
C LYS A 159 -2.50 14.11 -12.08
N VAL A 160 -3.73 14.64 -12.14
CA VAL A 160 -4.92 13.81 -11.89
C VAL A 160 -5.06 12.74 -12.96
N GLY A 161 -4.83 13.05 -14.24
CA GLY A 161 -4.79 12.07 -15.32
C GLY A 161 -3.79 10.96 -15.08
N ARG A 162 -2.56 11.30 -14.66
CA ARG A 162 -1.51 10.33 -14.31
C ARG A 162 -1.91 9.47 -13.11
N TYR A 163 -2.48 10.05 -12.07
CA TYR A 163 -2.92 9.28 -10.91
C TYR A 163 -4.11 8.38 -11.23
N ARG A 164 -4.99 8.78 -12.16
CA ARG A 164 -6.08 7.93 -12.66
C ARG A 164 -5.52 6.69 -13.37
N MET A 165 -4.56 6.87 -14.29
CA MET A 165 -3.90 5.75 -14.95
C MET A 165 -3.18 4.83 -13.95
N ASN A 166 -2.46 5.42 -12.99
CA ASN A 166 -1.77 4.65 -11.95
C ASN A 166 -2.77 3.88 -11.06
N ALA A 167 -3.94 4.44 -10.80
CA ALA A 167 -4.98 3.76 -10.03
C ALA A 167 -5.52 2.54 -10.78
N HIS A 168 -5.88 2.68 -12.06
CA HIS A 168 -6.33 1.55 -12.89
C HIS A 168 -5.27 0.44 -12.97
N LYS A 169 -4.02 0.81 -13.26
CA LYS A 169 -2.91 -0.15 -13.28
C LYS A 169 -2.71 -0.85 -11.92
N THR A 170 -2.91 -0.12 -10.82
CA THR A 170 -2.81 -0.71 -9.48
C THR A 170 -3.97 -1.67 -9.21
N LEU A 171 -5.18 -1.33 -9.65
CA LEU A 171 -6.36 -2.20 -9.53
C LEU A 171 -6.21 -3.49 -10.34
N GLU A 172 -5.74 -3.40 -11.57
CA GLU A 172 -5.39 -4.56 -12.39
C GLU A 172 -4.35 -5.46 -11.68
N ASN A 173 -3.28 -4.85 -11.18
CA ASN A 173 -2.22 -5.58 -10.49
C ASN A 173 -2.72 -6.27 -9.21
N VAL A 174 -3.48 -5.57 -8.37
CA VAL A 174 -4.01 -6.19 -7.14
C VAL A 174 -5.03 -7.28 -7.46
N SER A 175 -5.76 -7.21 -8.55
CA SER A 175 -6.69 -8.27 -8.96
C SER A 175 -5.97 -9.61 -9.22
N VAL A 176 -4.69 -9.56 -9.61
CA VAL A 176 -3.86 -10.75 -9.86
C VAL A 176 -2.81 -11.02 -8.77
N GLY A 177 -2.89 -10.34 -7.63
CA GLY A 177 -2.03 -10.59 -6.47
C GLY A 177 -0.70 -9.85 -6.46
N VAL A 178 -0.55 -8.80 -7.25
CA VAL A 178 0.67 -7.97 -7.34
C VAL A 178 0.41 -6.58 -6.77
N PHE A 179 1.35 -6.05 -5.97
CA PHE A 179 1.28 -4.67 -5.47
C PHE A 179 2.66 -4.01 -5.51
N PRO A 180 2.73 -2.70 -5.88
CA PRO A 180 3.99 -1.96 -6.02
C PRO A 180 4.80 -1.81 -4.75
#